data_cbd8662481945ca2c858af437657db98
#
_entry.id   cbd8662481945ca2c858af437657db98
#
_cell.length_a   1.000
_cell.length_b   1.000
_cell.length_c   1.000
_cell.angle_alpha   90.00
_cell.angle_beta   90.00
_cell.angle_gamma   90.00
#
_symmetry.space_group_name_H-M   'P 1'
#
loop_
_entity.id
_entity.type
_entity.pdbx_description
1 polymer ?
#
loop_
_entity_poly.entity_id
_entity_poly.type
_entity_poly.pdbx_seq_one_letter_code
_entity_poly.pdbx_strand_id
1 'polypeptide(L)'
;KTSGQVMAAQGDESVAVATVAGVVSFKGKVIEGMSVSKGTPLVVLSSKNMADGDPVQKARIAYEVSIKEYERMKALVGNKIVSEKEFAQAEQIYENARISYEAVAKNHSASGQAVVSPISGYVKNLLVKEGDYVSVGQPLVSVTQNRKLFLRADVSEKYYPYLNSIGSANFCTPYNNKVYTLKELGGRMLSYGKASGENGYYVPVTFEFDNKGDVIPGSFVEVFLLSSPMENVLSLPHSALTEEQGSFFVYLQLDEEGYKKQLVTLGADNGESVQILSGIKAGDRVVTQGAYQVKLASATNAIPAHSHEH
;
A
#
# COMPACT_ATOMS: atom_id res chain seq x y z
N LYS A 1 -1.44 -9.73 20.92
CA LYS A 1 -2.42 -9.08 20.10
C LYS A 1 -2.30 -7.56 20.25
N THR A 2 -2.30 -6.82 19.13
CA THR A 2 -2.18 -5.36 19.11
C THR A 2 -2.88 -4.79 17.87
N SER A 3 -2.99 -3.47 17.75
CA SER A 3 -3.45 -2.79 16.55
C SER A 3 -2.30 -2.49 15.62
N GLY A 4 -2.59 -2.33 14.34
CA GLY A 4 -1.61 -1.95 13.33
C GLY A 4 -2.26 -1.29 12.14
N GLN A 5 -1.42 -0.84 11.22
CA GLN A 5 -1.85 -0.27 9.95
C GLN A 5 -1.05 -0.86 8.79
N VAL A 6 -1.74 -1.16 7.72
CA VAL A 6 -1.12 -1.53 6.45
C VAL A 6 -0.79 -0.26 5.66
N MET A 7 0.42 -0.15 5.15
CA MET A 7 0.89 1.00 4.37
C MET A 7 1.51 0.53 3.06
N ALA A 8 1.52 1.40 2.04
CA ALA A 8 2.29 1.13 0.82
C ALA A 8 3.79 1.09 1.15
N ALA A 9 4.51 0.14 0.57
CA ALA A 9 5.97 0.05 0.73
C ALA A 9 6.65 1.19 -0.04
N GLN A 10 7.83 1.59 0.44
CA GLN A 10 8.66 2.57 -0.26
C GLN A 10 9.05 2.03 -1.64
N GLY A 11 8.92 2.89 -2.69
CA GLY A 11 9.19 2.51 -4.07
C GLY A 11 8.00 1.90 -4.82
N ASP A 12 6.92 1.54 -4.13
CA ASP A 12 5.67 1.09 -4.75
C ASP A 12 4.73 2.26 -5.11
N GLU A 13 5.04 3.46 -4.64
CA GLU A 13 4.34 4.70 -4.96
C GLU A 13 5.26 5.66 -5.72
N SER A 14 4.74 6.32 -6.73
CA SER A 14 5.44 7.33 -7.49
C SER A 14 4.50 8.48 -7.81
N VAL A 15 5.04 9.69 -7.78
CA VAL A 15 4.28 10.92 -8.01
C VAL A 15 4.62 11.49 -9.37
N ALA A 16 3.61 11.72 -10.20
CA ALA A 16 3.73 12.48 -11.43
C ALA A 16 3.78 13.97 -11.06
N VAL A 17 4.86 14.65 -11.43
CA VAL A 17 5.11 16.06 -11.13
C VAL A 17 5.06 16.91 -12.39
N ALA A 18 4.73 18.19 -12.24
CA ALA A 18 4.73 19.15 -13.33
C ALA A 18 6.14 19.34 -13.88
N THR A 19 6.34 19.11 -15.17
CA THR A 19 7.60 19.30 -15.88
C THR A 19 7.77 20.71 -16.44
N VAL A 20 6.66 21.41 -16.62
CA VAL A 20 6.58 22.83 -17.01
C VAL A 20 5.52 23.51 -16.17
N ALA A 21 5.61 24.84 -16.03
CA ALA A 21 4.52 25.60 -15.45
C ALA A 21 3.36 25.73 -16.44
N GLY A 22 2.13 25.72 -15.93
CA GLY A 22 0.95 25.83 -16.79
C GLY A 22 -0.37 25.60 -16.05
N VAL A 23 -1.45 25.64 -16.82
CA VAL A 23 -2.80 25.36 -16.33
C VAL A 23 -3.12 23.89 -16.60
N VAL A 24 -3.64 23.22 -15.57
CA VAL A 24 -3.97 21.81 -15.56
C VAL A 24 -5.22 21.55 -16.40
N SER A 25 -5.14 20.55 -17.29
CA SER A 25 -6.28 19.92 -17.93
C SER A 25 -6.10 18.40 -17.91
N PHE A 26 -7.11 17.64 -17.48
CA PHE A 26 -7.02 16.19 -17.45
C PHE A 26 -7.16 15.57 -18.85
N LYS A 27 -6.33 14.58 -19.14
CA LYS A 27 -6.44 13.80 -20.38
C LYS A 27 -7.50 12.71 -20.24
N GLY A 28 -8.76 13.09 -20.46
CA GLY A 28 -9.92 12.23 -20.25
C GLY A 28 -10.33 12.13 -18.78
N LYS A 29 -11.05 11.07 -18.43
CA LYS A 29 -11.56 10.86 -17.06
C LYS A 29 -10.47 10.20 -16.21
N VAL A 30 -9.72 10.99 -15.44
CA VAL A 30 -8.74 10.48 -14.45
C VAL A 30 -9.40 10.55 -13.08
N ILE A 31 -9.54 9.40 -12.43
CA ILE A 31 -10.16 9.25 -11.10
C ILE A 31 -9.31 8.35 -10.21
N GLU A 32 -9.44 8.52 -8.90
CA GLU A 32 -8.81 7.65 -7.92
C GLU A 32 -9.29 6.20 -8.08
N GLY A 33 -8.37 5.24 -7.92
CA GLY A 33 -8.60 3.82 -8.18
C GLY A 33 -8.49 3.39 -9.64
N MET A 34 -8.35 4.32 -10.59
CA MET A 34 -8.20 3.98 -12.01
C MET A 34 -6.85 3.29 -12.27
N SER A 35 -6.88 2.17 -13.02
CA SER A 35 -5.68 1.49 -13.50
C SER A 35 -5.00 2.30 -14.60
N VAL A 36 -3.68 2.44 -14.50
CA VAL A 36 -2.84 3.15 -15.48
C VAL A 36 -1.59 2.37 -15.80
N SER A 37 -1.13 2.46 -17.04
CA SER A 37 0.18 1.92 -17.44
C SER A 37 1.24 3.02 -17.39
N LYS A 38 2.50 2.62 -17.19
CA LYS A 38 3.63 3.55 -17.31
C LYS A 38 3.60 4.25 -18.68
N GLY A 39 3.70 5.58 -18.67
CA GLY A 39 3.64 6.41 -19.87
C GLY A 39 2.23 6.84 -20.28
N THR A 40 1.17 6.39 -19.59
CA THR A 40 -0.20 6.88 -19.84
C THR A 40 -0.30 8.37 -19.51
N PRO A 41 -0.75 9.25 -20.44
CA PRO A 41 -0.98 10.66 -20.16
C PRO A 41 -2.09 10.84 -19.13
N LEU A 42 -1.81 11.54 -18.04
CA LEU A 42 -2.75 11.82 -16.95
C LEU A 42 -3.25 13.26 -17.00
N VAL A 43 -2.31 14.20 -17.17
CA VAL A 43 -2.56 15.62 -17.13
C VAL A 43 -1.88 16.28 -18.33
N VAL A 44 -2.49 17.32 -18.87
CA VAL A 44 -1.87 18.21 -19.84
C VAL A 44 -1.73 19.59 -19.22
N LEU A 45 -0.53 20.14 -19.29
CA LEU A 45 -0.21 21.47 -18.79
C LEU A 45 -0.16 22.45 -19.97
N SER A 46 -1.10 23.40 -20.01
CA SER A 46 -1.16 24.44 -21.04
C SER A 46 -0.52 25.72 -20.55
N SER A 47 0.46 26.21 -21.30
CA SER A 47 1.12 27.52 -21.07
C SER A 47 0.76 28.57 -22.12
N LYS A 48 -0.21 28.31 -22.98
CA LYS A 48 -0.55 29.18 -24.15
C LYS A 48 -0.89 30.61 -23.79
N ASN A 49 -1.52 30.85 -22.66
CA ASN A 49 -1.99 32.17 -22.23
C ASN A 49 -1.17 32.76 -21.08
N MET A 50 0.03 32.23 -20.84
CA MET A 50 0.90 32.74 -19.80
C MET A 50 1.71 33.93 -20.30
N ALA A 51 1.98 34.93 -19.42
CA ALA A 51 2.75 36.13 -19.74
C ALA A 51 4.14 35.76 -20.29
N ASP A 52 4.75 34.67 -19.76
CA ASP A 52 6.06 34.21 -20.21
C ASP A 52 6.00 33.34 -21.48
N GLY A 53 4.81 33.03 -22.01
CA GLY A 53 4.62 32.20 -23.18
C GLY A 53 4.94 30.72 -22.95
N ASP A 54 4.86 29.92 -24.01
CA ASP A 54 5.13 28.49 -23.97
C ASP A 54 6.64 28.18 -23.88
N PRO A 55 7.14 27.56 -22.78
CA PRO A 55 8.57 27.25 -22.63
C PRO A 55 9.11 26.35 -23.74
N VAL A 56 8.29 25.42 -24.27
CA VAL A 56 8.69 24.52 -25.34
C VAL A 56 8.88 25.27 -26.64
N GLN A 57 8.01 26.22 -26.95
CA GLN A 57 8.13 27.08 -28.14
C GLN A 57 9.39 27.96 -28.05
N LYS A 58 9.68 28.54 -26.89
CA LYS A 58 10.91 29.31 -26.67
C LYS A 58 12.17 28.45 -26.88
N ALA A 59 12.20 27.28 -26.28
CA ALA A 59 13.33 26.36 -26.44
C ALA A 59 13.50 25.91 -27.90
N ARG A 60 12.40 25.63 -28.61
CA ARG A 60 12.41 25.29 -30.03
C ARG A 60 13.01 26.41 -30.88
N ILE A 61 12.56 27.64 -30.71
CA ILE A 61 13.08 28.81 -31.47
C ILE A 61 14.57 29.00 -31.18
N ALA A 62 14.99 28.91 -29.91
CA ALA A 62 16.42 29.04 -29.56
C ALA A 62 17.24 27.90 -30.24
N TYR A 63 16.75 26.68 -30.27
CA TYR A 63 17.42 25.56 -30.92
C TYR A 63 17.47 25.75 -32.44
N GLU A 64 16.39 26.13 -33.12
CA GLU A 64 16.35 26.38 -34.57
C GLU A 64 17.31 27.53 -34.99
N VAL A 65 17.44 28.57 -34.16
CA VAL A 65 18.42 29.67 -34.41
C VAL A 65 19.84 29.18 -34.23
N SER A 66 20.11 28.40 -33.17
CA SER A 66 21.45 27.87 -32.90
C SER A 66 21.93 26.84 -33.95
N ILE A 67 21.05 26.03 -34.54
CA ILE A 67 21.40 25.16 -35.66
C ILE A 67 21.91 25.97 -36.83
N LYS A 68 21.19 27.01 -37.25
CA LYS A 68 21.56 27.84 -38.39
C LYS A 68 22.91 28.48 -38.19
N GLU A 69 23.16 28.99 -36.98
CA GLU A 69 24.45 29.63 -36.66
C GLU A 69 25.58 28.60 -36.61
N TYR A 70 25.38 27.42 -36.02
CA TYR A 70 26.35 26.35 -35.99
C TYR A 70 26.72 25.89 -37.43
N GLU A 71 25.72 25.65 -38.30
CA GLU A 71 25.95 25.28 -39.69
C GLU A 71 26.72 26.37 -40.48
N ARG A 72 26.37 27.60 -40.28
CA ARG A 72 27.09 28.74 -40.86
C ARG A 72 28.54 28.79 -40.41
N MET A 73 28.80 28.68 -39.11
CA MET A 73 30.15 28.74 -38.55
C MET A 73 31.00 27.50 -38.99
N LYS A 74 30.36 26.33 -39.07
CA LYS A 74 31.01 25.10 -39.59
C LYS A 74 31.49 25.23 -41.01
N ALA A 75 30.71 25.88 -41.88
CA ALA A 75 31.13 26.15 -43.25
C ALA A 75 32.28 27.20 -43.32
N LEU A 76 32.27 28.23 -42.47
CA LEU A 76 33.27 29.31 -42.48
C LEU A 76 34.59 28.88 -41.85
N VAL A 77 34.60 28.03 -40.80
CA VAL A 77 35.86 27.55 -40.19
C VAL A 77 36.62 26.64 -41.12
N GLY A 78 35.92 25.81 -41.94
CA GLY A 78 36.53 24.99 -42.97
C GLY A 78 37.31 25.78 -44.05
N ASN A 79 36.84 27.02 -44.30
CA ASN A 79 37.47 27.98 -45.20
C ASN A 79 38.42 28.93 -44.50
N LYS A 80 38.71 28.75 -43.20
CA LYS A 80 39.57 29.62 -42.36
C LYS A 80 39.11 31.08 -42.30
N ILE A 81 37.83 31.38 -42.45
CA ILE A 81 37.22 32.69 -42.41
C ILE A 81 36.93 33.12 -40.96
N VAL A 82 36.61 32.14 -40.08
CA VAL A 82 36.41 32.34 -38.66
C VAL A 82 37.40 31.50 -37.86
N SER A 83 37.66 31.91 -36.62
CA SER A 83 38.57 31.20 -35.73
C SER A 83 37.95 29.92 -35.18
N GLU A 84 38.78 28.93 -34.80
CA GLU A 84 38.32 27.73 -34.10
C GLU A 84 37.59 28.07 -32.77
N LYS A 85 37.98 29.14 -32.11
CA LYS A 85 37.33 29.62 -30.89
C LYS A 85 35.90 30.06 -31.15
N GLU A 86 35.66 30.81 -32.22
CA GLU A 86 34.32 31.29 -32.60
C GLU A 86 33.42 30.10 -33.01
N PHE A 87 33.98 29.12 -33.71
CA PHE A 87 33.27 27.90 -34.05
C PHE A 87 32.91 27.11 -32.76
N ALA A 88 33.86 26.90 -31.86
CA ALA A 88 33.61 26.20 -30.59
C ALA A 88 32.54 26.89 -29.73
N GLN A 89 32.44 28.20 -29.74
CA GLN A 89 31.38 28.94 -29.08
C GLN A 89 30.00 28.67 -29.70
N ALA A 90 29.92 28.66 -31.04
CA ALA A 90 28.67 28.37 -31.73
C ALA A 90 28.22 26.90 -31.50
N GLU A 91 29.17 25.97 -31.49
CA GLU A 91 28.92 24.54 -31.15
C GLU A 91 28.39 24.40 -29.71
N GLN A 92 29.01 25.08 -28.75
CA GLN A 92 28.53 25.06 -27.35
C GLN A 92 27.11 25.62 -27.21
N ILE A 93 26.78 26.74 -27.89
CA ILE A 93 25.43 27.31 -27.87
C ILE A 93 24.42 26.36 -28.49
N TYR A 94 24.78 25.71 -29.63
CA TYR A 94 23.94 24.71 -30.29
C TYR A 94 23.67 23.52 -29.37
N GLU A 95 24.70 22.92 -28.74
CA GLU A 95 24.54 21.77 -27.85
C GLU A 95 23.68 22.13 -26.62
N ASN A 96 23.90 23.29 -26.03
CA ASN A 96 23.08 23.74 -24.89
C ASN A 96 21.60 23.94 -25.28
N ALA A 97 21.35 24.55 -26.44
CA ALA A 97 20.00 24.75 -26.95
C ALA A 97 19.31 23.41 -27.30
N ARG A 98 20.07 22.46 -27.89
CA ARG A 98 19.59 21.11 -28.18
C ARG A 98 19.15 20.39 -26.91
N ILE A 99 20.02 20.33 -25.89
CA ILE A 99 19.73 19.69 -24.60
C ILE A 99 18.49 20.32 -23.96
N SER A 100 18.41 21.66 -23.97
CA SER A 100 17.28 22.37 -23.39
C SER A 100 15.97 22.08 -24.12
N TYR A 101 15.98 22.03 -25.45
CA TYR A 101 14.81 21.70 -26.25
C TYR A 101 14.38 20.23 -26.07
N GLU A 102 15.29 19.28 -26.14
CA GLU A 102 15.01 17.86 -25.98
C GLU A 102 14.41 17.56 -24.60
N ALA A 103 14.87 18.25 -23.54
CA ALA A 103 14.37 18.07 -22.18
C ALA A 103 12.88 18.43 -22.05
N VAL A 104 12.41 19.46 -22.76
CA VAL A 104 11.03 19.97 -22.65
C VAL A 104 10.11 19.50 -23.79
N ALA A 105 10.67 19.14 -24.95
CA ALA A 105 9.88 18.73 -26.14
C ALA A 105 9.21 17.36 -25.99
N LYS A 106 9.75 16.49 -25.12
CA LYS A 106 9.18 15.16 -24.86
C LYS A 106 7.76 15.29 -24.30
N ASN A 107 6.81 14.59 -24.94
CA ASN A 107 5.38 14.62 -24.55
C ASN A 107 4.65 15.99 -24.78
N HIS A 108 5.26 16.90 -25.55
CA HIS A 108 4.60 18.16 -25.94
C HIS A 108 3.68 17.96 -27.15
N SER A 109 2.54 18.64 -27.14
CA SER A 109 1.54 18.63 -28.22
C SER A 109 0.93 20.03 -28.41
N ALA A 110 0.08 20.19 -29.42
CA ALA A 110 -0.63 21.46 -29.63
C ALA A 110 -1.55 21.86 -28.46
N SER A 111 -1.95 20.94 -27.61
CA SER A 111 -2.75 21.20 -26.41
C SER A 111 -1.90 21.53 -25.18
N GLY A 112 -0.59 21.29 -25.22
CA GLY A 112 0.35 21.53 -24.12
C GLY A 112 1.26 20.35 -23.82
N GLN A 113 1.92 20.40 -22.67
CA GLN A 113 2.83 19.38 -22.17
C GLN A 113 2.08 18.28 -21.44
N ALA A 114 2.14 17.06 -21.93
CA ALA A 114 1.55 15.91 -21.24
C ALA A 114 2.46 15.44 -20.08
N VAL A 115 1.87 15.30 -18.90
CA VAL A 115 2.47 14.63 -17.74
C VAL A 115 1.93 13.22 -17.71
N VAL A 116 2.84 12.24 -17.76
CA VAL A 116 2.52 10.83 -17.90
C VAL A 116 2.74 10.09 -16.59
N SER A 117 2.06 8.94 -16.43
CA SER A 117 2.29 8.07 -15.29
C SER A 117 3.73 7.56 -15.26
N PRO A 118 4.46 7.72 -14.15
CA PRO A 118 5.85 7.26 -14.04
C PRO A 118 5.96 5.73 -13.90
N ILE A 119 4.90 5.08 -13.41
CA ILE A 119 4.82 3.64 -13.18
C ILE A 119 3.47 3.07 -13.67
N SER A 120 3.40 1.76 -13.87
CA SER A 120 2.10 1.08 -14.02
C SER A 120 1.51 0.79 -12.64
N GLY A 121 0.20 0.95 -12.48
CA GLY A 121 -0.47 0.77 -11.20
C GLY A 121 -1.85 1.40 -11.17
N TYR A 122 -2.22 1.99 -10.04
CA TYR A 122 -3.50 2.64 -9.81
C TYR A 122 -3.30 4.08 -9.35
N VAL A 123 -4.14 4.98 -9.84
CA VAL A 123 -4.20 6.36 -9.34
C VAL A 123 -4.62 6.32 -7.86
N LYS A 124 -3.76 6.81 -6.97
CA LYS A 124 -4.01 6.85 -5.53
C LYS A 124 -4.68 8.14 -5.12
N ASN A 125 -4.09 9.28 -5.49
CA ASN A 125 -4.61 10.61 -5.18
C ASN A 125 -4.48 11.54 -6.37
N LEU A 126 -5.48 12.39 -6.55
CA LEU A 126 -5.42 13.57 -7.42
C LEU A 126 -5.10 14.78 -6.54
N LEU A 127 -3.92 15.40 -6.75
CA LEU A 127 -3.39 16.48 -5.92
C LEU A 127 -3.72 17.87 -6.51
N VAL A 128 -4.33 17.90 -7.69
CA VAL A 128 -4.71 19.11 -8.43
C VAL A 128 -6.10 18.93 -9.05
N LYS A 129 -6.71 20.03 -9.45
CA LYS A 129 -8.02 20.10 -10.12
C LYS A 129 -7.88 20.66 -11.51
N GLU A 130 -8.90 20.41 -12.34
CA GLU A 130 -9.05 21.04 -13.66
C GLU A 130 -9.00 22.56 -13.50
N GLY A 131 -8.15 23.22 -14.30
CA GLY A 131 -7.99 24.66 -14.27
C GLY A 131 -6.98 25.20 -13.24
N ASP A 132 -6.43 24.38 -12.37
CA ASP A 132 -5.40 24.82 -11.42
C ASP A 132 -4.14 25.27 -12.17
N TYR A 133 -3.52 26.36 -11.71
CA TYR A 133 -2.18 26.74 -12.13
C TYR A 133 -1.13 26.01 -11.29
N VAL A 134 -0.14 25.42 -11.96
CA VAL A 134 0.96 24.69 -11.31
C VAL A 134 2.33 25.17 -11.73
N SER A 135 3.27 25.10 -10.82
CA SER A 135 4.69 25.41 -11.05
C SER A 135 5.48 24.12 -11.33
N VAL A 136 6.67 24.28 -11.92
CA VAL A 136 7.60 23.15 -12.17
C VAL A 136 7.92 22.42 -10.86
N GLY A 137 7.87 21.09 -10.89
CA GLY A 137 8.12 20.25 -9.73
C GLY A 137 6.91 20.04 -8.81
N GLN A 138 5.78 20.71 -9.06
CA GLN A 138 4.58 20.54 -8.23
C GLN A 138 3.98 19.14 -8.43
N PRO A 139 3.64 18.42 -7.34
CA PRO A 139 2.96 17.13 -7.40
C PRO A 139 1.56 17.26 -8.02
N LEU A 140 1.21 16.35 -8.93
CA LEU A 140 -0.07 16.36 -9.64
C LEU A 140 -0.93 15.14 -9.35
N VAL A 141 -0.34 13.95 -9.52
CA VAL A 141 -1.05 12.68 -9.37
C VAL A 141 -0.10 11.68 -8.72
N SER A 142 -0.55 11.00 -7.67
CA SER A 142 0.18 9.85 -7.13
C SER A 142 -0.36 8.56 -7.70
N VAL A 143 0.56 7.64 -8.07
CA VAL A 143 0.27 6.31 -8.61
C VAL A 143 0.95 5.28 -7.73
N THR A 144 0.23 4.22 -7.37
CA THR A 144 0.74 3.12 -6.55
C THR A 144 0.60 1.79 -7.26
N GLN A 145 1.55 0.89 -7.05
CA GLN A 145 1.49 -0.49 -7.59
C GLN A 145 0.81 -1.46 -6.64
N ASN A 146 0.83 -1.18 -5.34
CA ASN A 146 0.31 -2.03 -4.27
C ASN A 146 0.86 -3.47 -4.29
N ARG A 147 2.08 -3.68 -4.82
CA ARG A 147 2.69 -5.01 -4.87
C ARG A 147 3.33 -5.43 -3.57
N LYS A 148 3.97 -4.47 -2.91
CA LYS A 148 4.57 -4.66 -1.58
C LYS A 148 3.94 -3.71 -0.59
N LEU A 149 3.66 -4.24 0.59
CA LEU A 149 3.03 -3.50 1.66
C LEU A 149 3.88 -3.60 2.93
N PHE A 150 3.76 -2.60 3.77
CA PHE A 150 4.24 -2.62 5.15
C PHE A 150 3.08 -2.85 6.10
N LEU A 151 3.28 -3.75 7.06
CA LEU A 151 2.45 -3.86 8.24
C LEU A 151 3.19 -3.21 9.38
N ARG A 152 2.68 -2.10 9.89
CA ARG A 152 3.17 -1.44 11.10
C ARG A 152 2.26 -1.83 12.25
N ALA A 153 2.83 -2.54 13.23
CA ALA A 153 2.15 -2.89 14.47
C ALA A 153 2.60 -1.95 15.59
N ASP A 154 1.66 -1.41 16.35
CA ASP A 154 1.93 -0.50 17.46
C ASP A 154 1.94 -1.28 18.78
N VAL A 155 3.13 -1.59 19.28
CA VAL A 155 3.33 -2.44 20.44
C VAL A 155 3.55 -1.62 21.70
N SER A 156 2.80 -1.88 22.76
CA SER A 156 3.00 -1.18 24.04
C SER A 156 4.43 -1.36 24.56
N GLU A 157 5.05 -0.29 25.06
CA GLU A 157 6.42 -0.25 25.59
C GLU A 157 6.71 -1.33 26.63
N LYS A 158 5.72 -1.75 27.40
CA LYS A 158 5.87 -2.82 28.39
C LYS A 158 6.37 -4.14 27.81
N TYR A 159 6.18 -4.34 26.49
CA TYR A 159 6.64 -5.53 25.77
C TYR A 159 7.98 -5.34 25.07
N TYR A 160 8.62 -4.17 25.22
CA TYR A 160 9.91 -3.87 24.58
C TYR A 160 11.00 -4.96 24.80
N PRO A 161 11.16 -5.56 26.00
CA PRO A 161 12.17 -6.61 26.22
C PRO A 161 11.94 -7.87 25.38
N TYR A 162 10.71 -8.08 24.87
CA TYR A 162 10.33 -9.26 24.10
C TYR A 162 10.35 -9.02 22.58
N LEU A 163 10.55 -7.79 22.11
CA LEU A 163 10.48 -7.46 20.69
C LEU A 163 11.53 -8.18 19.85
N ASN A 164 12.69 -8.48 20.42
CA ASN A 164 13.75 -9.25 19.76
C ASN A 164 13.39 -10.73 19.52
N SER A 165 12.39 -11.27 20.23
CA SER A 165 11.89 -12.65 20.03
C SER A 165 10.82 -12.75 18.96
N ILE A 166 10.31 -11.62 18.43
CA ILE A 166 9.29 -11.63 17.39
C ILE A 166 9.94 -12.03 16.07
N GLY A 167 9.47 -13.12 15.48
CA GLY A 167 9.93 -13.62 14.20
C GLY A 167 8.96 -13.33 13.04
N SER A 168 7.66 -13.19 13.33
CA SER A 168 6.61 -13.01 12.32
C SER A 168 5.38 -12.35 12.94
N ALA A 169 4.34 -12.17 12.12
CA ALA A 169 3.03 -11.75 12.57
C ALA A 169 1.94 -12.36 11.69
N ASN A 170 0.73 -12.47 12.24
CA ASN A 170 -0.49 -12.60 11.48
C ASN A 170 -1.32 -11.34 11.66
N PHE A 171 -2.23 -11.05 10.73
CA PHE A 171 -3.13 -9.92 10.89
C PHE A 171 -4.51 -10.20 10.29
N CYS A 172 -5.52 -9.56 10.86
CA CYS A 172 -6.91 -9.68 10.41
C CYS A 172 -7.41 -8.33 9.93
N THR A 173 -8.01 -8.32 8.73
CA THR A 173 -8.60 -7.11 8.15
C THR A 173 -10.07 -7.00 8.52
N PRO A 174 -10.59 -5.78 8.81
CA PRO A 174 -11.97 -5.61 9.30
C PRO A 174 -13.04 -5.84 8.21
N TYR A 175 -12.65 -5.81 6.93
CA TYR A 175 -13.61 -5.87 5.81
C TYR A 175 -13.92 -7.30 5.32
N ASN A 176 -13.12 -8.31 5.67
CA ASN A 176 -13.36 -9.69 5.28
C ASN A 176 -13.17 -10.72 6.40
N ASN A 177 -12.76 -10.28 7.60
CA ASN A 177 -12.46 -11.13 8.77
C ASN A 177 -11.47 -12.27 8.46
N LYS A 178 -10.70 -12.13 7.39
CA LYS A 178 -9.68 -13.11 6.98
C LYS A 178 -8.40 -12.85 7.76
N VAL A 179 -7.84 -13.91 8.31
CA VAL A 179 -6.50 -13.87 8.89
C VAL A 179 -5.48 -14.07 7.78
N TYR A 180 -4.53 -13.18 7.71
CA TYR A 180 -3.41 -13.22 6.77
C TYR A 180 -2.14 -13.61 7.54
N THR A 181 -1.51 -14.67 7.09
CA THR A 181 -0.26 -15.16 7.65
C THR A 181 0.92 -14.53 6.90
N LEU A 182 1.72 -13.70 7.56
CA LEU A 182 2.85 -13.04 6.90
C LEU A 182 3.81 -14.03 6.25
N LYS A 183 3.99 -15.21 6.86
CA LYS A 183 4.83 -16.28 6.29
C LYS A 183 4.37 -16.70 4.90
N GLU A 184 3.07 -16.85 4.66
CA GLU A 184 2.49 -17.22 3.35
C GLU A 184 2.55 -16.08 2.34
N LEU A 185 2.58 -14.85 2.81
CA LEU A 185 2.74 -13.64 2.01
C LEU A 185 4.21 -13.28 1.75
N GLY A 186 5.16 -14.18 2.08
CA GLY A 186 6.60 -13.88 1.96
C GLY A 186 7.06 -12.78 2.89
N GLY A 187 6.34 -12.57 4.00
CA GLY A 187 6.56 -11.49 4.93
C GLY A 187 7.80 -11.68 5.79
N ARG A 188 8.44 -10.57 6.11
CA ARG A 188 9.60 -10.51 7.01
C ARG A 188 9.55 -9.28 7.88
N MET A 189 10.06 -9.39 9.09
CA MET A 189 10.27 -8.23 9.95
C MET A 189 11.42 -7.39 9.39
N LEU A 190 11.18 -6.08 9.23
CA LEU A 190 12.21 -5.14 8.82
C LEU A 190 12.90 -4.50 10.01
N SER A 191 12.12 -4.04 10.97
CA SER A 191 12.63 -3.31 12.11
C SER A 191 11.61 -3.24 13.25
N TYR A 192 12.10 -2.98 14.44
CA TYR A 192 11.31 -2.41 15.52
C TYR A 192 11.96 -1.11 16.00
N GLY A 193 11.12 -0.13 16.36
CA GLY A 193 11.61 1.17 16.83
C GLY A 193 12.43 1.05 18.10
N LYS A 194 13.51 1.81 18.17
CA LYS A 194 14.32 1.94 19.40
C LYS A 194 13.91 3.14 20.26
N ALA A 195 12.86 3.84 19.84
CA ALA A 195 12.22 4.95 20.54
C ALA A 195 10.72 4.87 20.34
N SER A 196 9.95 5.23 21.34
CA SER A 196 8.54 5.51 21.19
C SER A 196 8.33 6.73 20.30
N GLY A 197 7.31 6.72 19.44
CA GLY A 197 6.97 7.84 18.59
C GLY A 197 6.52 9.09 19.39
N GLU A 198 6.23 10.19 18.71
CA GLU A 198 5.80 11.46 19.35
C GLU A 198 4.63 11.31 20.34
N ASN A 199 3.83 10.25 20.25
CA ASN A 199 2.74 9.89 21.17
C ASN A 199 3.14 8.86 22.25
N GLY A 200 4.39 8.61 22.46
CA GLY A 200 5.11 8.15 23.67
C GLY A 200 4.79 6.78 24.27
N TYR A 201 3.76 6.03 23.84
CA TYR A 201 3.35 4.79 24.52
C TYR A 201 3.53 3.50 23.72
N TYR A 202 3.88 3.61 22.43
CA TYR A 202 3.97 2.49 21.52
C TYR A 202 5.28 2.46 20.76
N VAL A 203 5.84 1.28 20.65
CA VAL A 203 7.01 0.99 19.83
C VAL A 203 6.52 0.37 18.50
N PRO A 204 6.80 0.99 17.35
CA PRO A 204 6.39 0.43 16.07
C PRO A 204 7.25 -0.79 15.72
N VAL A 205 6.59 -1.87 15.31
CA VAL A 205 7.22 -3.04 14.71
C VAL A 205 6.75 -3.12 13.26
N THR A 206 7.69 -3.10 12.32
CA THR A 206 7.38 -3.02 10.89
C THR A 206 7.78 -4.30 10.18
N PHE A 207 6.84 -4.83 9.41
CA PHE A 207 7.04 -5.97 8.52
C PHE A 207 6.80 -5.54 7.08
N GLU A 208 7.50 -6.17 6.14
CA GLU A 208 7.24 -6.08 4.70
C GLU A 208 6.63 -7.39 4.23
N PHE A 209 5.67 -7.33 3.29
CA PHE A 209 5.06 -8.51 2.70
C PHE A 209 4.55 -8.25 1.28
N ASP A 210 4.35 -9.32 0.51
CA ASP A 210 3.82 -9.24 -0.85
C ASP A 210 2.29 -9.17 -0.81
N ASN A 211 1.72 -8.15 -1.45
CA ASN A 211 0.29 -8.04 -1.61
C ASN A 211 -0.19 -8.94 -2.76
N LYS A 212 -0.96 -9.96 -2.44
CA LYS A 212 -1.59 -10.84 -3.43
C LYS A 212 -2.93 -10.31 -3.95
N GLY A 213 -3.19 -9.01 -3.77
CA GLY A 213 -4.36 -8.30 -4.31
C GLY A 213 -5.53 -8.09 -3.33
N ASP A 214 -5.48 -8.74 -2.16
CA ASP A 214 -6.60 -8.75 -1.21
C ASP A 214 -6.49 -7.68 -0.11
N VAL A 215 -5.29 -7.14 0.12
CA VAL A 215 -5.04 -6.22 1.22
C VAL A 215 -5.00 -4.78 0.74
N ILE A 216 -5.80 -3.92 1.36
CA ILE A 216 -5.95 -2.52 0.98
C ILE A 216 -4.98 -1.66 1.81
N PRO A 217 -4.04 -0.93 1.17
CA PRO A 217 -3.19 0.03 1.87
C PRO A 217 -4.01 1.11 2.58
N GLY A 218 -3.59 1.50 3.77
CA GLY A 218 -4.30 2.44 4.63
C GLY A 218 -5.20 1.76 5.66
N SER A 219 -5.50 0.46 5.52
CA SER A 219 -6.38 -0.26 6.44
C SER A 219 -5.77 -0.38 7.83
N PHE A 220 -6.60 -0.14 8.85
CA PHE A 220 -6.28 -0.53 10.23
C PHE A 220 -6.63 -2.01 10.41
N VAL A 221 -5.75 -2.73 11.06
CA VAL A 221 -5.83 -4.19 11.20
C VAL A 221 -5.52 -4.61 12.64
N GLU A 222 -6.06 -5.75 13.01
CA GLU A 222 -5.68 -6.43 14.23
C GLU A 222 -4.44 -7.29 13.95
N VAL A 223 -3.40 -7.19 14.79
CA VAL A 223 -2.10 -7.87 14.57
C VAL A 223 -1.81 -8.83 15.71
N PHE A 224 -1.45 -10.04 15.35
CA PHE A 224 -0.96 -11.08 16.25
C PHE A 224 0.54 -11.25 16.03
N LEU A 225 1.35 -10.74 16.96
CA LEU A 225 2.81 -10.87 16.90
C LEU A 225 3.20 -12.27 17.33
N LEU A 226 4.03 -12.92 16.54
CA LEU A 226 4.45 -14.30 16.73
C LEU A 226 5.93 -14.34 17.15
N SER A 227 6.18 -14.96 18.29
CA SER A 227 7.52 -15.34 18.74
C SER A 227 7.84 -16.79 18.36
N SER A 228 8.66 -17.46 19.10
CA SER A 228 8.98 -18.88 18.90
C SER A 228 7.72 -19.75 19.01
N PRO A 229 7.59 -20.80 18.19
CA PRO A 229 6.50 -21.76 18.30
C PRO A 229 6.46 -22.41 19.70
N MET A 230 5.25 -22.62 20.20
CA MET A 230 5.03 -23.40 21.41
C MET A 230 4.75 -24.86 21.04
N GLU A 231 5.57 -25.77 21.55
CA GLU A 231 5.40 -27.21 21.32
C GLU A 231 4.49 -27.84 22.38
N ASN A 232 3.83 -28.95 22.04
CA ASN A 232 3.01 -29.77 22.96
C ASN A 232 1.87 -28.99 23.64
N VAL A 233 1.24 -28.05 22.91
CA VAL A 233 0.07 -27.30 23.40
C VAL A 233 -1.20 -27.78 22.69
N LEU A 234 -2.31 -27.77 23.41
CA LEU A 234 -3.64 -27.96 22.81
C LEU A 234 -4.06 -26.66 22.18
N SER A 235 -4.45 -26.70 20.91
CA SER A 235 -4.98 -25.54 20.20
C SER A 235 -6.22 -25.89 19.41
N LEU A 236 -7.13 -24.93 19.28
CA LEU A 236 -8.35 -25.06 18.49
C LEU A 236 -8.52 -23.85 17.58
N PRO A 237 -9.13 -24.02 16.40
CA PRO A 237 -9.51 -22.88 15.57
C PRO A 237 -10.58 -22.04 16.27
N HIS A 238 -10.64 -20.75 15.99
CA HIS A 238 -11.64 -19.84 16.54
C HIS A 238 -13.09 -20.29 16.28
N SER A 239 -13.32 -21.01 15.16
CA SER A 239 -14.63 -21.57 14.79
C SER A 239 -15.15 -22.64 15.76
N ALA A 240 -14.28 -23.22 16.59
CA ALA A 240 -14.66 -24.20 17.62
C ALA A 240 -15.19 -23.52 18.89
N LEU A 241 -14.95 -22.22 19.06
CA LEU A 241 -15.26 -21.48 20.28
C LEU A 241 -16.64 -20.83 20.19
N THR A 242 -17.37 -20.87 21.30
CA THR A 242 -18.56 -20.05 21.52
C THR A 242 -18.37 -19.24 22.78
N GLU A 243 -18.79 -17.97 22.74
CA GLU A 243 -18.70 -17.09 23.87
C GLU A 243 -20.09 -16.87 24.50
N GLU A 244 -20.14 -16.88 25.84
CA GLU A 244 -21.33 -16.54 26.61
C GLU A 244 -20.91 -15.80 27.86
N GLN A 245 -21.40 -14.58 28.04
CA GLN A 245 -21.14 -13.75 29.21
C GLN A 245 -19.65 -13.62 29.58
N GLY A 246 -18.78 -13.48 28.54
CA GLY A 246 -17.33 -13.36 28.73
C GLY A 246 -16.59 -14.69 29.02
N SER A 247 -17.32 -15.82 29.00
CA SER A 247 -16.74 -17.15 29.16
C SER A 247 -16.74 -17.91 27.84
N PHE A 248 -15.69 -18.67 27.58
CA PHE A 248 -15.53 -19.43 26.35
C PHE A 248 -15.84 -20.90 26.53
N PHE A 249 -16.55 -21.46 25.57
CA PHE A 249 -16.98 -22.87 25.60
C PHE A 249 -16.66 -23.54 24.27
N VAL A 250 -16.46 -24.83 24.35
CA VAL A 250 -16.41 -25.74 23.19
C VAL A 250 -17.48 -26.82 23.34
N TYR A 251 -17.80 -27.51 22.25
CA TYR A 251 -18.72 -28.64 22.28
C TYR A 251 -17.93 -29.92 22.05
N LEU A 252 -17.94 -30.81 23.03
CA LEU A 252 -17.36 -32.14 22.95
C LEU A 252 -18.40 -33.12 22.41
N GLN A 253 -18.06 -33.86 21.37
CA GLN A 253 -18.89 -34.94 20.87
C GLN A 253 -18.72 -36.15 21.77
N LEU A 254 -19.78 -36.61 22.43
CA LEU A 254 -19.80 -37.78 23.30
C LEU A 254 -20.13 -39.04 22.50
N ASP A 255 -21.14 -38.96 21.61
CA ASP A 255 -21.60 -40.01 20.72
C ASP A 255 -22.12 -39.38 19.40
N GLU A 256 -22.86 -40.16 18.57
CA GLU A 256 -23.30 -39.70 17.25
C GLU A 256 -24.26 -38.49 17.33
N GLU A 257 -25.05 -38.37 18.40
CA GLU A 257 -26.05 -37.31 18.57
C GLU A 257 -25.80 -36.40 19.80
N GLY A 258 -24.93 -36.84 20.71
CA GLY A 258 -24.68 -36.19 21.99
C GLY A 258 -23.53 -35.22 22.01
N TYR A 259 -23.77 -33.99 22.41
CA TYR A 259 -22.76 -32.98 22.60
C TYR A 259 -22.76 -32.45 24.03
N LYS A 260 -21.57 -32.34 24.60
CA LYS A 260 -21.37 -31.70 25.92
C LYS A 260 -20.75 -30.32 25.79
N LYS A 261 -21.42 -29.31 26.30
CA LYS A 261 -20.84 -27.96 26.48
C LYS A 261 -19.76 -28.01 27.54
N GLN A 262 -18.58 -27.58 27.22
CA GLN A 262 -17.42 -27.60 28.10
C GLN A 262 -16.78 -26.22 28.19
N LEU A 263 -16.67 -25.67 29.41
CA LEU A 263 -15.95 -24.42 29.68
C LEU A 263 -14.45 -24.62 29.42
N VAL A 264 -13.83 -23.66 28.76
CA VAL A 264 -12.41 -23.66 28.46
C VAL A 264 -11.73 -22.36 28.87
N THR A 265 -10.46 -22.45 29.23
CA THR A 265 -9.62 -21.28 29.47
C THR A 265 -8.69 -21.11 28.28
N LEU A 266 -8.70 -19.92 27.69
CA LEU A 266 -7.91 -19.58 26.52
C LEU A 266 -6.51 -19.10 26.93
N GLY A 267 -5.51 -19.40 26.11
CA GLY A 267 -4.13 -18.96 26.23
C GLY A 267 -3.70 -18.05 25.07
N ALA A 268 -2.55 -18.36 24.49
CA ALA A 268 -2.00 -17.60 23.38
C ALA A 268 -2.87 -17.77 22.10
N ASP A 269 -2.96 -16.69 21.33
CA ASP A 269 -3.78 -16.58 20.14
C ASP A 269 -2.91 -16.06 18.98
N ASN A 270 -2.95 -16.74 17.84
CA ASN A 270 -2.23 -16.36 16.63
C ASN A 270 -3.16 -15.82 15.51
N GLY A 271 -4.46 -15.65 15.82
CA GLY A 271 -5.49 -15.22 14.90
C GLY A 271 -6.20 -16.35 14.15
N GLU A 272 -5.55 -17.49 13.92
CA GLU A 272 -6.15 -18.68 13.30
C GLU A 272 -6.61 -19.69 14.35
N SER A 273 -5.77 -19.88 15.35
CA SER A 273 -5.99 -20.82 16.44
C SER A 273 -5.64 -20.22 17.78
N VAL A 274 -6.32 -20.67 18.79
CA VAL A 274 -6.10 -20.27 20.17
C VAL A 274 -5.66 -21.46 21.02
N GLN A 275 -4.70 -21.26 21.88
CA GLN A 275 -4.26 -22.23 22.86
C GLN A 275 -5.37 -22.47 23.89
N ILE A 276 -5.60 -23.72 24.27
CA ILE A 276 -6.49 -24.09 25.35
C ILE A 276 -5.64 -24.50 26.57
N LEU A 277 -5.75 -23.72 27.62
CA LEU A 277 -5.00 -23.94 28.87
C LEU A 277 -5.66 -24.98 29.76
N SER A 278 -7.00 -25.04 29.73
CA SER A 278 -7.77 -26.00 30.54
C SER A 278 -9.16 -26.22 29.94
N GLY A 279 -9.79 -27.33 30.33
CA GLY A 279 -11.16 -27.67 29.97
C GLY A 279 -11.27 -28.84 28.99
N ILE A 280 -10.21 -29.11 28.21
CA ILE A 280 -10.12 -30.28 27.32
C ILE A 280 -8.78 -30.98 27.51
N LYS A 281 -8.69 -32.19 26.96
CA LYS A 281 -7.47 -33.02 26.94
C LYS A 281 -7.22 -33.61 25.56
N ALA A 282 -6.01 -34.07 25.32
CA ALA A 282 -5.64 -34.72 24.07
C ALA A 282 -6.53 -36.01 23.89
N GLY A 283 -7.06 -36.13 22.69
CA GLY A 283 -7.99 -37.22 22.33
C GLY A 283 -9.48 -36.86 22.42
N ASP A 284 -9.84 -35.72 23.04
CA ASP A 284 -11.22 -35.24 23.02
C ASP A 284 -11.67 -34.89 21.60
N ARG A 285 -12.91 -35.25 21.24
CA ARG A 285 -13.52 -34.86 19.97
C ARG A 285 -14.24 -33.54 20.11
N VAL A 286 -13.70 -32.51 19.48
CA VAL A 286 -14.23 -31.15 19.56
C VAL A 286 -14.88 -30.74 18.24
N VAL A 287 -16.06 -30.12 18.32
CA VAL A 287 -16.73 -29.55 17.15
C VAL A 287 -15.95 -28.33 16.69
N THR A 288 -15.30 -28.40 15.54
CA THR A 288 -14.50 -27.31 14.96
C THR A 288 -15.25 -26.50 13.92
N GLN A 289 -16.32 -27.07 13.34
CA GLN A 289 -17.24 -26.37 12.42
C GLN A 289 -18.67 -26.59 12.88
N GLY A 290 -19.48 -25.54 12.87
CA GLY A 290 -20.87 -25.62 13.32
C GLY A 290 -21.07 -25.56 14.84
N ALA A 291 -20.08 -25.14 15.63
CA ALA A 291 -20.22 -25.02 17.09
C ALA A 291 -21.40 -24.11 17.50
N TYR A 292 -21.65 -23.04 16.74
CA TYR A 292 -22.79 -22.14 16.99
C TYR A 292 -24.13 -22.83 16.70
N GLN A 293 -24.23 -23.68 15.69
CA GLN A 293 -25.43 -24.48 15.39
C GLN A 293 -25.73 -25.46 16.52
N VAL A 294 -24.69 -26.16 17.04
CA VAL A 294 -24.84 -27.03 18.21
C VAL A 294 -25.33 -26.26 19.44
N LYS A 295 -24.79 -25.05 19.65
CA LYS A 295 -25.25 -24.14 20.72
C LYS A 295 -26.74 -23.83 20.60
N LEU A 296 -27.23 -23.46 19.42
CA LEU A 296 -28.64 -23.13 19.19
C LEU A 296 -29.55 -24.36 19.38
N ALA A 297 -29.17 -25.50 18.86
CA ALA A 297 -29.91 -26.75 19.02
C ALA A 297 -30.05 -27.15 20.51
N SER A 298 -28.98 -27.01 21.28
CA SER A 298 -29.00 -27.26 22.72
C SER A 298 -29.91 -26.29 23.49
N ALA A 299 -30.02 -25.04 23.06
CA ALA A 299 -30.89 -24.03 23.66
C ALA A 299 -32.38 -24.27 23.36
N THR A 300 -32.69 -24.74 22.13
CA THR A 300 -34.09 -25.04 21.73
C THR A 300 -34.63 -26.30 22.41
N ASN A 301 -33.82 -27.29 22.71
CA ASN A 301 -34.23 -28.47 23.46
C ASN A 301 -34.43 -28.19 24.97
N ALA A 302 -34.03 -27.04 25.47
CA ALA A 302 -34.21 -26.64 26.86
C ALA A 302 -35.54 -25.91 27.13
N ILE A 303 -36.35 -25.62 26.08
CA ILE A 303 -37.70 -25.04 26.24
C ILE A 303 -38.68 -26.20 26.48
N PRO A 304 -39.29 -26.33 27.69
CA PRO A 304 -40.34 -27.36 27.92
C PRO A 304 -41.48 -27.13 26.94
N ALA A 305 -41.94 -28.16 26.28
CA ALA A 305 -43.19 -28.12 25.55
C ALA A 305 -44.32 -27.81 26.54
N HIS A 306 -44.88 -26.61 26.43
CA HIS A 306 -46.11 -26.31 27.16
C HIS A 306 -47.22 -27.16 26.54
N SER A 307 -47.58 -28.26 27.22
CA SER A 307 -48.81 -28.97 26.97
C SER A 307 -49.95 -28.13 27.46
N HIS A 308 -50.69 -27.51 26.56
CA HIS A 308 -52.04 -27.03 26.85
C HIS A 308 -52.99 -28.22 26.71
N GLU A 309 -53.28 -28.91 27.80
CA GLU A 309 -54.51 -29.70 27.93
C GLU A 309 -55.68 -28.76 28.16
N HIS A 310 -56.67 -28.83 27.29
CA HIS A 310 -58.03 -28.38 27.46
C HIS A 310 -58.94 -29.60 27.62
#